data_dee93c259b874aee886483b8d32a37c0
#
_entry.id   dee93c259b874aee886483b8d32a37c0
#
_cell.length_a   1.000
_cell.length_b   1.000
_cell.length_c   1.000
_cell.angle_alpha   90.00
_cell.angle_beta   90.00
_cell.angle_gamma   90.00
#
_symmetry.space_group_name_H-M   'P 1'
#
loop_
_entity.id
_entity.type
_entity.pdbx_description
1 polymer ?
#
loop_
_entity_poly.entity_id
_entity_poly.type
_entity_poly.pdbx_seq_one_letter_code
_entity_poly.pdbx_strand_id
1 'polypeptide(L)' 'MTTNHQTLKVFLVRVGHWEVHLKARDDEEAIRLARLQLARELPRLYDVIRELAESRFQVEAAA' A
#
# COMPACT_ATOMS: atom_id res chain seq x y z
N MET A 1 -15.35 -23.37 -12.11
CA MET A 1 -14.58 -22.84 -11.41
C MET A 1 -14.81 -21.46 -11.32
N THR A 2 -14.71 -20.93 -10.44
CA THR A 2 -14.86 -19.70 -10.35
C THR A 2 -13.81 -18.99 -10.60
N THR A 3 -13.86 -18.26 -11.48
CA THR A 3 -12.81 -17.55 -11.70
C THR A 3 -12.89 -16.33 -10.98
N ASN A 4 -11.94 -16.03 -10.32
CA ASN A 4 -11.85 -14.83 -9.66
C ASN A 4 -11.45 -13.81 -10.60
N HIS A 5 -12.30 -12.96 -10.96
CA HIS A 5 -11.97 -11.97 -11.91
C HIS A 5 -11.42 -10.71 -11.36
N GLN A 6 -11.00 -10.73 -10.11
CA GLN A 6 -10.41 -9.54 -9.57
C GLN A 6 -9.12 -9.29 -10.27
N THR A 7 -8.97 -8.14 -10.83
CA THR A 7 -7.76 -7.78 -11.53
C THR A 7 -6.88 -7.01 -10.60
N LEU A 8 -5.66 -7.44 -10.46
CA LEU A 8 -4.69 -6.70 -9.69
C LEU A 8 -4.13 -5.59 -10.54
N LYS A 9 -4.07 -4.40 -9.96
CA LYS A 9 -3.51 -3.24 -10.63
C LYS A 9 -2.24 -2.85 -9.93
N VAL A 10 -1.35 -2.23 -10.64
CA VAL A 10 -0.12 -1.73 -10.04
C VAL A 10 -0.38 -0.34 -9.51
N PHE A 11 -0.04 -0.14 -8.25
CA PHE A 11 -0.20 1.16 -7.62
C PHE A 11 1.14 1.66 -7.11
N LEU A 12 1.30 2.96 -7.14
CA LEU A 12 2.40 3.62 -6.47
C LEU A 12 1.82 4.26 -5.23
N VAL A 13 2.31 3.90 -4.09
CA VAL A 13 1.83 4.46 -2.83
C VAL A 13 2.95 5.28 -2.21
N ARG A 14 2.67 6.53 -1.90
CA ARG A 14 3.64 7.40 -1.28
C ARG A 14 3.16 7.83 0.08
N VAL A 15 4.07 7.81 1.04
CA VAL A 15 3.77 8.36 2.35
C VAL A 15 5.06 8.97 2.86
N GLY A 16 5.02 10.27 3.15
CA GLY A 16 6.23 11.00 3.47
C GLY A 16 7.17 10.95 2.28
N HIS A 17 8.40 10.51 2.51
CA HIS A 17 9.34 10.36 1.41
C HIS A 17 9.54 8.90 1.01
N TRP A 18 8.66 8.03 1.45
CA TRP A 18 8.74 6.64 1.06
C TRP A 18 7.80 6.37 -0.10
N GLU A 19 8.21 5.48 -0.98
CA GLU A 19 7.40 5.06 -2.11
C GLU A 19 7.38 3.56 -2.17
N VAL A 20 6.22 2.99 -2.42
CA VAL A 20 6.07 1.56 -2.55
C VAL A 20 5.30 1.25 -3.81
N HIS A 21 5.84 0.36 -4.63
CA HIS A 21 5.12 -0.14 -5.81
C HIS A 21 4.55 -1.50 -5.44
N LEU A 22 3.27 -1.68 -5.66
CA LEU A 22 2.66 -2.94 -5.31
C LEU A 22 1.45 -3.21 -6.19
N LYS A 23 0.94 -4.43 -6.10
CA LYS A 23 -0.27 -4.81 -6.82
C LYS A 23 -1.39 -4.96 -5.81
N ALA A 24 -2.53 -4.43 -6.14
CA ALA A 24 -3.70 -4.49 -5.28
C ALA A 24 -4.96 -4.40 -6.13
N ARG A 25 -6.07 -4.70 -5.52
CA ARG A 25 -7.33 -4.64 -6.24
C ARG A 25 -7.91 -3.24 -6.25
N ASP A 26 -7.66 -2.48 -5.22
CA ASP A 26 -8.18 -1.12 -5.11
C ASP A 26 -7.29 -0.30 -4.20
N ASP A 27 -7.65 0.97 -4.04
CA ASP A 27 -6.86 1.90 -3.27
C ASP A 27 -6.73 1.50 -1.81
N GLU A 28 -7.81 1.04 -1.21
CA GLU A 28 -7.77 0.67 0.20
C GLU A 28 -6.82 -0.49 0.43
N GLU A 29 -6.88 -1.47 -0.45
CA GLU A 29 -5.97 -2.60 -0.34
C GLU A 29 -4.54 -2.15 -0.56
N ALA A 30 -4.32 -1.22 -1.49
CA ALA A 30 -2.99 -0.70 -1.76
C ALA A 30 -2.41 -0.05 -0.52
N ILE A 31 -3.19 0.74 0.20
CA ILE A 31 -2.73 1.38 1.41
C ILE A 31 -2.40 0.34 2.48
N ARG A 32 -3.26 -0.64 2.64
CA ARG A 32 -3.04 -1.66 3.65
C ARG A 32 -1.77 -2.44 3.38
N LEU A 33 -1.56 -2.82 2.12
CA LEU A 33 -0.38 -3.58 1.74
C LEU A 33 0.88 -2.73 1.84
N ALA A 34 0.79 -1.46 1.48
CA ALA A 34 1.94 -0.56 1.61
C ALA A 34 2.32 -0.38 3.07
N ARG A 35 1.34 -0.26 3.94
CA ARG A 35 1.59 -0.13 5.37
C ARG A 35 2.31 -1.37 5.90
N LEU A 36 1.84 -2.55 5.50
CA LEU A 36 2.47 -3.78 5.94
C LEU A 36 3.90 -3.89 5.42
N GLN A 37 4.10 -3.52 4.17
CA GLN A 37 5.42 -3.62 3.58
C GLN A 37 6.41 -2.66 4.25
N LEU A 38 5.99 -1.43 4.48
CA LEU A 38 6.86 -0.46 5.13
C LEU A 38 7.17 -0.86 6.57
N ALA A 39 6.18 -1.40 7.27
CA ALA A 39 6.41 -1.83 8.64
C ALA A 39 7.39 -2.99 8.69
N ARG A 40 7.39 -3.85 7.68
CA ARG A 40 8.32 -4.94 7.61
C ARG A 40 9.73 -4.47 7.26
N GLU A 41 9.83 -3.50 6.37
CA GLU A 41 11.12 -3.00 5.93
C GLU A 41 11.74 -2.04 6.91
N LEU A 42 10.91 -1.37 7.71
CA LEU A 42 11.37 -0.36 8.63
C LEU A 42 10.90 -0.70 10.05
N PRO A 43 11.43 -1.78 10.61
CA PRO A 43 10.92 -2.23 11.90
C PRO A 43 11.05 -1.22 13.02
N ARG A 44 12.01 -0.31 12.92
CA ARG A 44 12.16 0.71 13.94
C ARG A 44 11.02 1.70 13.91
N LEU A 45 10.33 1.79 12.78
CA LEU A 45 9.25 2.74 12.63
C LEU A 45 7.90 2.03 12.63
N TYR A 46 7.88 0.78 13.06
CA TYR A 46 6.65 -0.02 13.01
C TYR A 46 5.48 0.69 13.67
N ASP A 47 5.68 1.23 14.86
CA ASP A 47 4.59 1.89 15.57
C ASP A 47 4.14 3.16 14.86
N VAL A 48 5.08 3.90 14.31
CA VAL A 48 4.75 5.12 13.58
C VAL A 48 3.94 4.78 12.33
N ILE A 49 4.41 3.81 11.58
CA ILE A 49 3.76 3.44 10.33
C ILE A 49 2.38 2.87 10.59
N ARG A 50 2.26 2.07 11.63
CA ARG A 50 1.00 1.46 11.94
C ARG A 50 -0.06 2.48 12.30
N GLU A 51 0.33 3.59 12.89
CA GLU A 51 -0.61 4.60 13.32
C GLU A 51 -0.81 5.75 12.34
N LEU A 52 -0.18 5.70 11.19
CA LEU A 52 -0.38 6.75 10.21
C LEU A 52 -1.81 6.71 9.70
N ALA A 53 -2.43 7.86 9.61
CA ALA A 53 -3.78 7.95 9.06
C ALA A 53 -3.75 7.59 7.59
N GLU A 54 -4.81 6.97 7.11
CA GLU A 54 -4.87 6.62 5.69
C GLU A 54 -4.74 7.83 4.80
N SER A 55 -5.19 8.98 5.26
CA SER A 55 -5.13 10.19 4.46
C SER A 55 -3.70 10.64 4.20
N ARG A 56 -2.73 10.09 4.92
CA ARG A 56 -1.33 10.43 4.69
C ARG A 56 -0.74 9.63 3.52
N PHE A 57 -1.45 8.60 3.07
CA PHE A 57 -0.97 7.79 1.97
C PHE A 57 -1.54 8.30 0.67
N GLN A 58 -0.67 8.56 -0.31
CA GLN A 58 -1.09 8.99 -1.63
C GLN A 58 -1.00 7.80 -2.56
N VAL A 59 -2.10 7.47 -3.20
CA VAL A 59 -2.17 6.30 -4.04
C VAL A 59 -2.41 6.71 -5.48
N GLU A 60 -1.58 6.21 -6.38
CA GLU A 60 -1.73 6.50 -7.78
C GLU A 60 -1.71 5.19 -8.54
N ALA A 61 -2.55 5.06 -9.53
CA ALA A 61 -2.48 3.93 -10.43
C ALA A 61 -1.24 4.09 -11.28
N ALA A 62 -0.40 3.11 -11.27
CA ALA A 62 0.90 3.21 -11.94
C ALA A 62 0.93 2.52 -13.28
N ALA A 63 -0.16 2.11 -13.75
CA ALA A 63 -0.13 1.33 -14.97
C ALA A 63 0.00 2.06 -16.21
#